data_50ebad5bfbf31175200f04d7f7229f33
#
_entry.id   50ebad5bfbf31175200f04d7f7229f33
#
_cell.length_a   1.000
_cell.length_b   1.000
_cell.length_c   1.000
_cell.angle_alpha   90.00
_cell.angle_beta   90.00
_cell.angle_gamma   90.00
#
_symmetry.space_group_name_H-M   'P 1'
#
loop_
_entity.id
_entity.type
_entity.pdbx_description
1 polymer ?
#
loop_
_entity_poly.entity_id
_entity_poly.type
_entity_poly.pdbx_seq_one_letter_code
_entity_poly.pdbx_strand_id
1 'polypeptide(L)'
;MRISFDIDDTLVCDASVPTEREISRWRRWRYPERLRRGTRSLMAALVRRRCKIWIYTSSDRSTHYLKSWFGSCGIQIEGVINRTVHERKVGLRGPSKYPPAFGIDLHVDDSPGVAMEGVDHRFEVLVVAPDDPDWAVRILDEVDARIRANPYWHARFAPRPAPGIEQFLPGLTQALRWMAVTP
;
A
#
# COMPACT_ATOMS: atom_id res chain seq x y z
N MET A 1 -7.59 -0.94 -5.11
CA MET A 1 -6.42 -0.05 -5.12
C MET A 1 -5.26 -0.72 -4.40
N ARG A 2 -4.06 -0.62 -4.95
CA ARG A 2 -2.82 -0.96 -4.24
C ARG A 2 -2.23 0.30 -3.63
N ILE A 3 -2.01 0.25 -2.33
CA ILE A 3 -1.37 1.33 -1.59
C ILE A 3 -0.10 0.81 -0.94
N SER A 4 0.99 1.54 -1.08
CA SER A 4 2.25 1.20 -0.42
C SER A 4 2.63 2.24 0.62
N PHE A 5 3.35 1.78 1.62
CA PHE A 5 3.84 2.60 2.73
C PHE A 5 5.35 2.46 2.82
N ASP A 6 6.04 3.57 3.01
CA ASP A 6 7.39 3.53 3.55
C ASP A 6 7.37 3.07 5.02
N ILE A 7 8.52 2.72 5.56
CA ILE A 7 8.65 2.26 6.96
C ILE A 7 9.23 3.36 7.83
N ASP A 8 10.45 3.78 7.52
CA ASP A 8 11.21 4.69 8.37
C ASP A 8 10.57 6.09 8.29
N ASP A 9 10.38 6.73 9.43
CA ASP A 9 9.68 8.01 9.61
C ASP A 9 8.22 8.09 9.12
N THR A 10 7.71 7.03 8.50
CA THR A 10 6.30 6.90 8.10
C THR A 10 5.51 5.99 9.05
N LEU A 11 5.88 4.71 9.12
CA LEU A 11 5.24 3.71 9.98
C LEU A 11 6.03 3.41 11.26
N VAL A 12 7.32 3.69 11.25
CA VAL A 12 8.25 3.61 12.38
C VAL A 12 8.90 4.96 12.52
N CYS A 13 8.58 5.68 13.56
CA CYS A 13 9.11 7.01 13.83
C CYS A 13 10.01 6.99 15.06
N ASP A 14 10.64 8.11 15.33
CA ASP A 14 11.47 8.29 16.51
C ASP A 14 10.70 8.16 17.84
N ALA A 15 11.42 8.22 18.97
CA ALA A 15 10.84 8.01 20.29
C ALA A 15 9.85 9.11 20.74
N SER A 16 9.80 10.26 20.07
CA SER A 16 8.87 11.35 20.35
C SER A 16 7.46 11.07 19.85
N VAL A 17 7.35 10.22 18.80
CA VAL A 17 6.07 9.87 18.18
C VAL A 17 5.38 8.74 18.94
N PRO A 18 4.09 8.88 19.29
CA PRO A 18 3.36 7.82 19.96
C PRO A 18 3.30 6.53 19.12
N THR A 19 3.58 5.40 19.77
CA THR A 19 3.59 4.08 19.13
C THR A 19 2.37 3.23 19.48
N GLU A 20 2.13 2.18 18.70
CA GLU A 20 1.14 1.15 18.98
C GLU A 20 1.40 0.48 20.33
N ARG A 21 0.32 0.11 20.99
CA ARG A 21 0.39 -0.65 22.25
C ARG A 21 0.96 -2.04 22.00
N GLU A 22 1.97 -2.42 22.76
CA GLU A 22 2.53 -3.77 22.63
C GLU A 22 1.57 -4.85 23.07
N ILE A 23 1.48 -5.91 22.27
CA ILE A 23 0.59 -7.03 22.54
C ILE A 23 1.24 -8.05 23.48
N SER A 24 2.58 -8.23 23.40
CA SER A 24 3.30 -9.15 24.30
C SER A 24 4.80 -8.83 24.38
N ARG A 25 5.41 -9.24 25.52
CA ARG A 25 6.87 -9.07 25.76
C ARG A 25 7.71 -9.88 24.75
N TRP A 26 7.22 -11.06 24.33
CA TRP A 26 7.90 -11.90 23.35
C TRP A 26 8.00 -11.21 21.98
N ARG A 27 6.95 -10.53 21.53
CA ARG A 27 6.96 -9.77 20.28
C ARG A 27 7.97 -8.63 20.33
N ARG A 28 8.06 -7.92 21.45
CA ARG A 28 9.03 -6.86 21.66
C ARG A 28 10.47 -7.37 21.52
N TRP A 29 10.74 -8.58 22.04
CA TRP A 29 12.05 -9.20 21.89
C TRP A 29 12.33 -9.62 20.44
N ARG A 30 11.35 -10.16 19.73
CA ARG A 30 11.49 -10.66 18.36
C ARG A 30 11.49 -9.55 17.32
N TYR A 31 10.73 -8.47 17.56
CA TYR A 31 10.57 -7.31 16.69
C TYR A 31 10.75 -6.04 17.53
N PRO A 32 11.97 -5.48 17.63
CA PRO A 32 12.26 -4.33 18.49
C PRO A 32 11.62 -3.03 17.96
N GLU A 33 11.38 -2.96 16.65
CA GLU A 33 10.76 -1.80 16.01
C GLU A 33 9.28 -1.69 16.38
N ARG A 34 8.83 -0.46 16.59
CA ARG A 34 7.44 -0.17 16.98
C ARG A 34 6.72 0.59 15.90
N LEU A 35 5.53 0.12 15.57
CA LEU A 35 4.68 0.83 14.63
C LEU A 35 4.12 2.11 15.28
N ARG A 36 4.05 3.17 14.50
CA ARG A 36 3.36 4.43 14.82
C ARG A 36 1.93 4.16 15.25
N ARG A 37 1.47 4.88 16.28
CA ARG A 37 0.08 4.76 16.76
C ARG A 37 -0.92 5.02 15.62
N GLY A 38 -1.95 4.19 15.54
CA GLY A 38 -2.97 4.28 14.49
C GLY A 38 -2.71 3.37 13.30
N THR A 39 -1.49 2.82 13.15
CA THR A 39 -1.16 1.93 12.02
C THR A 39 -2.13 0.76 11.91
N ARG A 40 -2.42 0.07 13.01
CA ARG A 40 -3.30 -1.11 12.97
C ARG A 40 -4.73 -0.77 12.57
N SER A 41 -5.27 0.31 13.10
CA SER A 41 -6.61 0.79 12.76
C SER A 41 -6.70 1.29 11.32
N LEU A 42 -5.68 2.01 10.85
CA LEU A 42 -5.55 2.44 9.47
C LEU A 42 -5.54 1.23 8.51
N MET A 43 -4.65 0.27 8.74
CA MET A 43 -4.53 -0.91 7.87
C MET A 43 -5.84 -1.72 7.84
N ALA A 44 -6.51 -1.89 8.98
CA ALA A 44 -7.82 -2.53 9.04
C ALA A 44 -8.89 -1.74 8.25
N ALA A 45 -8.87 -0.41 8.33
CA ALA A 45 -9.78 0.45 7.58
C ALA A 45 -9.54 0.39 6.07
N LEU A 46 -8.28 0.31 5.63
CA LEU A 46 -7.90 0.14 4.23
C LEU A 46 -8.34 -1.23 3.68
N VAL A 47 -8.18 -2.30 4.46
CA VAL A 47 -8.66 -3.64 4.08
C VAL A 47 -10.19 -3.65 3.91
N ARG A 48 -10.96 -3.00 4.79
CA ARG A 48 -12.42 -2.86 4.62
C ARG A 48 -12.79 -2.13 3.32
N ARG A 49 -11.95 -1.21 2.85
CA ARG A 49 -12.08 -0.51 1.56
C ARG A 49 -11.56 -1.34 0.37
N ARG A 50 -11.23 -2.61 0.60
CA ARG A 50 -10.64 -3.53 -0.40
C ARG A 50 -9.31 -3.03 -0.98
N CYS A 51 -8.56 -2.23 -0.22
CA CYS A 51 -7.20 -1.85 -0.59
C CYS A 51 -6.25 -3.01 -0.32
N LYS A 52 -5.27 -3.17 -1.22
CA LYS A 52 -4.17 -4.12 -1.10
C LYS A 52 -2.96 -3.39 -0.56
N ILE A 53 -2.51 -3.78 0.62
CA ILE A 53 -1.45 -3.10 1.37
C ILE A 53 -0.10 -3.67 0.97
N TRP A 54 0.82 -2.79 0.63
CA TRP A 54 2.20 -3.10 0.31
C TRP A 54 3.14 -2.31 1.22
N ILE A 55 4.33 -2.83 1.45
CA ILE A 55 5.44 -2.09 2.03
C ILE A 55 6.44 -1.78 0.92
N TYR A 56 6.90 -0.53 0.87
CA TYR A 56 7.93 -0.11 -0.06
C TYR A 56 8.99 0.71 0.67
N THR A 57 10.06 0.07 1.06
CA THR A 57 11.14 0.67 1.86
C THR A 57 12.48 0.65 1.13
N SER A 58 13.29 1.66 1.36
CA SER A 58 14.69 1.71 0.87
C SER A 58 15.66 0.90 1.74
N SER A 59 15.16 0.28 2.82
CA SER A 59 15.98 -0.54 3.71
C SER A 59 16.20 -1.97 3.16
N ASP A 60 17.17 -2.66 3.75
CA ASP A 60 17.48 -4.06 3.43
C ASP A 60 16.69 -5.07 4.27
N ARG A 61 15.68 -4.63 5.03
CA ARG A 61 14.81 -5.54 5.79
C ARG A 61 14.23 -6.60 4.87
N SER A 62 14.41 -7.88 5.22
CA SER A 62 13.97 -8.96 4.35
C SER A 62 12.44 -9.03 4.23
N THR A 63 11.95 -9.48 3.09
CA THR A 63 10.51 -9.72 2.86
C THR A 63 9.90 -10.63 3.92
N HIS A 64 10.64 -11.68 4.32
CA HIS A 64 10.19 -12.62 5.36
C HIS A 64 10.05 -11.93 6.71
N TYR A 65 11.04 -11.13 7.12
CA TYR A 65 11.00 -10.37 8.36
C TYR A 65 9.79 -9.44 8.39
N LEU A 66 9.61 -8.62 7.35
CA LEU A 66 8.51 -7.66 7.30
C LEU A 66 7.14 -8.35 7.30
N LYS A 67 6.93 -9.40 6.50
CA LYS A 67 5.67 -10.15 6.51
C LYS A 67 5.38 -10.77 7.88
N SER A 68 6.38 -11.35 8.51
CA SER A 68 6.26 -11.96 9.84
C SER A 68 5.98 -10.90 10.91
N TRP A 69 6.68 -9.77 10.87
CA TRP A 69 6.48 -8.67 11.82
C TRP A 69 5.09 -8.06 11.70
N PHE A 70 4.69 -7.61 10.51
CA PHE A 70 3.35 -7.05 10.29
C PHE A 70 2.24 -8.07 10.60
N GLY A 71 2.41 -9.32 10.19
CA GLY A 71 1.50 -10.42 10.53
C GLY A 71 1.34 -10.61 12.03
N SER A 72 2.44 -10.51 12.80
CA SER A 72 2.41 -10.54 14.25
C SER A 72 1.63 -9.36 14.86
N CYS A 73 1.48 -8.25 14.14
CA CYS A 73 0.64 -7.10 14.49
C CYS A 73 -0.83 -7.26 14.06
N GLY A 74 -1.19 -8.38 13.42
CA GLY A 74 -2.51 -8.58 12.83
C GLY A 74 -2.71 -7.83 11.51
N ILE A 75 -1.63 -7.40 10.86
CA ILE A 75 -1.64 -6.67 9.59
C ILE A 75 -1.20 -7.61 8.48
N GLN A 76 -2.08 -7.85 7.52
CA GLN A 76 -1.74 -8.59 6.30
C GLN A 76 -1.23 -7.63 5.24
N ILE A 77 0.01 -7.86 4.77
CA ILE A 77 0.59 -7.15 3.63
C ILE A 77 0.69 -8.08 2.43
N GLU A 78 0.25 -7.61 1.27
CA GLU A 78 0.25 -8.39 0.02
C GLU A 78 1.67 -8.56 -0.52
N GLY A 79 2.45 -7.49 -0.49
CA GLY A 79 3.80 -7.51 -1.02
C GLY A 79 4.77 -6.59 -0.27
N VAL A 80 6.04 -6.84 -0.50
CA VAL A 80 7.16 -6.07 0.03
C VAL A 80 8.11 -5.73 -1.11
N ILE A 81 8.46 -4.47 -1.21
CA ILE A 81 9.50 -3.94 -2.07
C ILE A 81 10.54 -3.34 -1.14
N ASN A 82 11.62 -4.05 -0.94
CA ASN A 82 12.81 -3.56 -0.26
C ASN A 82 13.85 -3.09 -1.29
N ARG A 83 14.99 -2.61 -0.84
CA ARG A 83 16.07 -2.15 -1.72
C ARG A 83 16.41 -3.18 -2.82
N THR A 84 16.65 -4.42 -2.46
CA THR A 84 17.01 -5.48 -3.42
C THR A 84 15.94 -5.71 -4.49
N VAL A 85 14.66 -5.71 -4.12
CA VAL A 85 13.54 -5.87 -5.07
C VAL A 85 13.40 -4.65 -5.97
N HIS A 86 13.57 -3.45 -5.41
CA HIS A 86 13.55 -2.20 -6.15
C HIS A 86 14.67 -2.17 -7.20
N GLU A 87 15.93 -2.33 -6.79
CA GLU A 87 17.11 -2.26 -7.67
C GLU A 87 17.04 -3.27 -8.81
N ARG A 88 16.55 -4.47 -8.54
CA ARG A 88 16.38 -5.51 -9.57
C ARG A 88 15.38 -5.10 -10.65
N LYS A 89 14.36 -4.33 -10.31
CA LYS A 89 13.25 -4.03 -11.24
C LYS A 89 13.35 -2.63 -11.85
N VAL A 90 13.84 -1.65 -11.10
CA VAL A 90 13.93 -0.24 -11.49
C VAL A 90 15.35 0.12 -11.92
N GLY A 91 16.34 -0.51 -11.28
CA GLY A 91 17.76 -0.24 -11.51
C GLY A 91 18.30 0.84 -10.57
N LEU A 92 19.65 0.93 -10.52
CA LEU A 92 20.37 1.85 -9.61
C LEU A 92 20.31 3.32 -10.02
N ARG A 93 19.93 3.62 -11.27
CA ARG A 93 19.86 4.98 -11.81
C ARG A 93 18.45 5.55 -11.87
N GLY A 94 17.47 4.79 -11.41
CA GLY A 94 16.07 5.21 -11.34
C GLY A 94 15.78 6.09 -10.11
N PRO A 95 14.53 6.54 -9.94
CA PRO A 95 14.10 7.25 -8.75
C PRO A 95 14.22 6.36 -7.52
N SER A 96 14.32 6.96 -6.34
CA SER A 96 14.47 6.21 -5.05
C SER A 96 13.27 5.30 -4.75
N LYS A 97 12.10 5.70 -5.24
CA LYS A 97 10.85 4.93 -5.23
C LYS A 97 10.21 5.00 -6.62
N TYR A 98 9.70 3.88 -7.11
CA TYR A 98 8.95 3.86 -8.37
C TYR A 98 7.74 2.92 -8.30
N PRO A 99 6.68 3.34 -7.60
CA PRO A 99 5.44 2.59 -7.39
C PRO A 99 4.80 2.01 -8.67
N PRO A 100 4.81 2.73 -9.83
CA PRO A 100 4.20 2.21 -11.06
C PRO A 100 4.79 0.89 -11.55
N ALA A 101 6.11 0.66 -11.35
CA ALA A 101 6.74 -0.60 -11.73
C ALA A 101 6.12 -1.82 -11.04
N PHE A 102 5.46 -1.62 -9.91
CA PHE A 102 4.84 -2.66 -9.09
C PHE A 102 3.31 -2.61 -9.14
N GLY A 103 2.74 -1.74 -9.98
CA GLY A 103 1.30 -1.56 -10.11
C GLY A 103 0.65 -0.98 -8.86
N ILE A 104 1.40 -0.14 -8.12
CA ILE A 104 0.93 0.59 -6.95
C ILE A 104 0.28 1.89 -7.42
N ASP A 105 -0.90 2.19 -6.89
CA ASP A 105 -1.71 3.34 -7.28
C ASP A 105 -1.41 4.58 -6.42
N LEU A 106 -1.00 4.38 -5.16
CA LEU A 106 -0.67 5.44 -4.22
C LEU A 106 0.49 5.00 -3.33
N HIS A 107 1.50 5.84 -3.17
CA HIS A 107 2.57 5.66 -2.20
C HIS A 107 2.42 6.65 -1.05
N VAL A 108 2.61 6.18 0.18
CA VAL A 108 2.64 7.01 1.39
C VAL A 108 4.06 7.03 1.92
N ASP A 109 4.61 8.22 2.09
CA ASP A 109 6.00 8.44 2.46
C ASP A 109 6.10 9.71 3.33
N ASP A 110 7.13 9.86 4.13
CA ASP A 110 7.38 11.09 4.89
C ASP A 110 8.20 12.10 4.09
N SER A 111 8.91 11.64 3.05
CA SER A 111 9.88 12.43 2.30
C SER A 111 9.26 13.30 1.22
N PRO A 112 9.38 14.64 1.31
CA PRO A 112 9.06 15.54 0.21
C PRO A 112 9.89 15.25 -1.05
N GLY A 113 11.11 14.71 -0.90
CA GLY A 113 11.97 14.32 -2.02
C GLY A 113 11.33 13.23 -2.87
N VAL A 114 10.70 12.23 -2.25
CA VAL A 114 9.96 11.17 -2.96
C VAL A 114 8.73 11.75 -3.68
N ALA A 115 8.08 12.77 -3.11
CA ALA A 115 6.98 13.45 -3.78
C ALA A 115 7.46 14.25 -5.02
N MET A 116 8.63 14.87 -4.95
CA MET A 116 9.25 15.53 -6.11
C MET A 116 9.57 14.50 -7.21
N GLU A 117 10.17 13.36 -6.86
CA GLU A 117 10.35 12.26 -7.81
C GLU A 117 9.01 11.78 -8.40
N GLY A 118 7.94 11.82 -7.60
CA GLY A 118 6.58 11.51 -8.05
C GLY A 118 6.10 12.42 -9.17
N VAL A 119 6.37 13.72 -9.06
CA VAL A 119 6.07 14.69 -10.12
C VAL A 119 6.88 14.39 -11.39
N ASP A 120 8.18 14.21 -11.23
CA ASP A 120 9.10 14.00 -12.35
C ASP A 120 8.83 12.68 -13.10
N HIS A 121 8.47 11.65 -12.38
CA HIS A 121 8.27 10.30 -12.90
C HIS A 121 6.78 9.87 -12.99
N ARG A 122 5.84 10.81 -12.77
CA ARG A 122 4.39 10.64 -12.92
C ARG A 122 3.81 9.52 -12.06
N PHE A 123 4.08 9.56 -10.78
CA PHE A 123 3.42 8.70 -9.80
C PHE A 123 2.95 9.49 -8.57
N GLU A 124 1.98 8.95 -7.89
CA GLU A 124 1.29 9.64 -6.80
C GLU A 124 1.91 9.31 -5.45
N VAL A 125 2.25 10.34 -4.71
CA VAL A 125 2.78 10.25 -3.33
C VAL A 125 1.94 11.11 -2.42
N LEU A 126 1.51 10.52 -1.31
CA LEU A 126 0.93 11.26 -0.18
C LEU A 126 2.00 11.41 0.90
N VAL A 127 2.45 12.63 1.09
CA VAL A 127 3.44 12.94 2.14
C VAL A 127 2.74 13.07 3.49
N VAL A 128 3.26 12.36 4.49
CA VAL A 128 2.78 12.41 5.87
C VAL A 128 3.96 12.67 6.81
N ALA A 129 3.95 13.81 7.49
CA ALA A 129 5.01 14.12 8.44
C ALA A 129 5.00 13.13 9.62
N PRO A 130 6.18 12.78 10.19
CA PRO A 130 6.27 11.85 11.32
C PRO A 130 5.45 12.27 12.55
N ASP A 131 5.35 13.57 12.80
CA ASP A 131 4.66 14.17 13.93
C ASP A 131 3.20 14.57 13.64
N ASP A 132 2.69 14.34 12.42
CA ASP A 132 1.29 14.65 12.07
C ASP A 132 0.33 13.76 12.88
N PRO A 133 -0.49 14.32 13.80
CA PRO A 133 -1.40 13.53 14.60
C PRO A 133 -2.56 12.93 13.78
N ASP A 134 -2.91 13.56 12.67
CA ASP A 134 -4.03 13.20 11.81
C ASP A 134 -3.62 12.38 10.58
N TRP A 135 -2.37 11.91 10.52
CA TRP A 135 -1.79 11.20 9.39
C TRP A 135 -2.68 10.06 8.86
N ALA A 136 -3.27 9.27 9.76
CA ALA A 136 -4.10 8.13 9.39
C ALA A 136 -5.46 8.58 8.79
N VAL A 137 -6.02 9.69 9.30
CA VAL A 137 -7.26 10.29 8.77
C VAL A 137 -7.01 10.83 7.39
N ARG A 138 -5.93 11.60 7.20
CA ARG A 138 -5.55 12.14 5.87
C ARG A 138 -5.38 11.06 4.81
N ILE A 139 -4.78 9.92 5.18
CA ILE A 139 -4.64 8.79 4.25
C ILE A 139 -6.02 8.21 3.89
N LEU A 140 -6.91 8.06 4.87
CA LEU A 140 -8.25 7.53 4.61
C LEU A 140 -9.08 8.48 3.75
N ASP A 141 -8.99 9.78 3.98
CA ASP A 141 -9.69 10.80 3.19
C ASP A 141 -9.22 10.80 1.74
N GLU A 142 -7.91 10.71 1.51
CA GLU A 142 -7.32 10.60 0.17
C GLU A 142 -7.78 9.32 -0.54
N VAL A 143 -7.75 8.19 0.17
CA VAL A 143 -8.22 6.91 -0.37
C VAL A 143 -9.71 6.98 -0.72
N ASP A 144 -10.54 7.55 0.15
CA ASP A 144 -11.97 7.70 -0.09
C ASP A 144 -12.27 8.68 -1.25
N ALA A 145 -11.48 9.74 -1.41
CA ALA A 145 -11.58 10.64 -2.55
C ALA A 145 -11.29 9.91 -3.87
N ARG A 146 -10.23 9.08 -3.91
CA ARG A 146 -9.87 8.28 -5.09
C ARG A 146 -10.91 7.22 -5.43
N ILE A 147 -11.48 6.57 -4.42
CA ILE A 147 -12.56 5.59 -4.61
C ILE A 147 -13.80 6.28 -5.20
N ARG A 148 -14.14 7.46 -4.72
CA ARG A 148 -15.27 8.25 -5.28
C ARG A 148 -15.01 8.68 -6.73
N ALA A 149 -13.79 9.11 -7.03
CA ALA A 149 -13.40 9.53 -8.38
C ALA A 149 -13.38 8.37 -9.39
N ASN A 150 -13.11 7.15 -8.94
CA ASN A 150 -13.08 5.96 -9.77
C ASN A 150 -13.76 4.77 -9.08
N PRO A 151 -15.09 4.65 -9.12
CA PRO A 151 -15.83 3.55 -8.46
C PRO A 151 -15.45 2.15 -8.97
N TYR A 152 -14.86 2.07 -10.16
CA TYR A 152 -14.51 0.79 -10.80
C TYR A 152 -13.05 0.35 -10.55
N TRP A 153 -12.31 1.05 -9.70
CA TRP A 153 -10.90 0.72 -9.43
C TRP A 153 -10.70 -0.75 -9.00
N HIS A 154 -11.66 -1.35 -8.29
CA HIS A 154 -11.59 -2.75 -7.85
C HIS A 154 -11.75 -3.75 -9.01
N ALA A 155 -12.35 -3.37 -10.13
CA ALA A 155 -12.47 -4.24 -11.30
C ALA A 155 -11.10 -4.60 -11.91
N ARG A 156 -10.08 -3.77 -11.71
CA ARG A 156 -8.70 -4.05 -12.14
C ARG A 156 -8.08 -5.27 -11.44
N PHE A 157 -8.61 -5.65 -10.27
CA PHE A 157 -8.12 -6.75 -9.45
C PHE A 157 -9.13 -7.91 -9.35
N ALA A 158 -10.25 -7.82 -10.06
CA ALA A 158 -11.15 -8.95 -10.19
C ALA A 158 -10.40 -10.11 -10.88
N PRO A 159 -10.52 -11.36 -10.40
CA PRO A 159 -9.97 -12.49 -11.11
C PRO A 159 -10.54 -12.49 -12.54
N ARG A 160 -9.65 -12.60 -13.53
CA ARG A 160 -10.13 -12.82 -14.89
C ARG A 160 -10.92 -14.13 -14.89
N PRO A 161 -12.12 -14.16 -15.50
CA PRO A 161 -12.83 -15.42 -15.66
C PRO A 161 -11.91 -16.41 -16.36
N ALA A 162 -11.91 -17.65 -15.87
CA ALA A 162 -11.10 -18.69 -16.47
C ALA A 162 -11.42 -18.78 -17.97
N PRO A 163 -10.41 -18.88 -18.85
CA PRO A 163 -10.66 -19.06 -20.27
C PRO A 163 -11.47 -20.35 -20.48
N GLY A 164 -12.67 -20.22 -21.05
CA GLY A 164 -13.58 -21.36 -21.29
C GLY A 164 -14.99 -21.22 -20.72
N ILE A 165 -15.25 -20.28 -19.80
CA ILE A 165 -16.63 -20.06 -19.31
C ILE A 165 -17.52 -19.40 -20.38
N GLU A 166 -16.94 -18.70 -21.32
CA GLU A 166 -17.67 -18.08 -22.45
C GLU A 166 -18.37 -19.11 -23.35
N GLN A 167 -17.92 -20.36 -23.37
CA GLN A 167 -18.53 -21.43 -24.18
C GLN A 167 -19.82 -22.00 -23.54
N PHE A 168 -20.07 -21.77 -22.27
CA PHE A 168 -21.22 -22.34 -21.55
C PHE A 168 -22.38 -21.36 -21.31
N LEU A 169 -22.20 -20.07 -21.56
CA LEU A 169 -23.24 -19.06 -21.35
C LEU A 169 -23.20 -17.96 -22.44
N PRO A 170 -23.70 -18.24 -23.65
CA PRO A 170 -23.65 -17.30 -24.76
C PRO A 170 -24.45 -15.98 -24.58
N GLY A 171 -25.23 -15.84 -23.51
CA GLY A 171 -25.99 -14.63 -23.20
C GLY A 171 -25.35 -13.63 -22.22
N LEU A 172 -24.32 -14.05 -21.47
CA LEU A 172 -23.72 -13.20 -20.44
C LEU A 172 -22.74 -12.15 -20.99
N THR A 173 -22.14 -12.44 -22.14
CA THR A 173 -21.18 -11.55 -22.80
C THR A 173 -21.84 -10.28 -23.33
N GLN A 174 -23.11 -10.36 -23.71
CA GLN A 174 -23.86 -9.20 -24.20
C GLN A 174 -24.27 -8.25 -23.05
N ALA A 175 -24.66 -8.80 -21.90
CA ALA A 175 -25.01 -8.01 -20.72
C ALA A 175 -23.81 -7.24 -20.14
N LEU A 176 -22.60 -7.87 -20.12
CA LEU A 176 -21.39 -7.20 -19.63
C LEU A 176 -20.85 -6.13 -20.59
N ARG A 177 -21.08 -6.27 -21.91
CA ARG A 177 -20.76 -5.22 -22.88
C ARG A 177 -21.69 -4.01 -22.76
N TRP A 178 -22.97 -4.19 -22.41
CA TRP A 178 -23.91 -3.09 -22.19
C TRP A 178 -23.60 -2.29 -20.92
N MET A 179 -23.06 -2.90 -19.87
CA MET A 179 -22.65 -2.20 -18.65
C MET A 179 -21.33 -1.43 -18.80
N ALA A 180 -20.56 -1.69 -19.86
CA ALA A 180 -19.27 -1.03 -20.13
C ALA A 180 -19.35 0.17 -21.09
N VAL A 181 -20.53 0.49 -21.66
CA VAL A 181 -20.69 1.45 -22.78
C VAL A 181 -21.76 2.52 -22.52
N THR A 182 -22.28 2.66 -21.30
CA THR A 182 -23.17 3.80 -21.01
C THR A 182 -22.41 4.84 -20.19
N PRO A 183 -22.32 6.10 -20.69
CA PRO A 183 -21.61 7.21 -20.06
C PRO A 183 -22.26 7.67 -18.75
#